data_32a57a361f1597b647ad58300ca03c6b
#
_entry.id   32a57a361f1597b647ad58300ca03c6b
#
_cell.length_a   1.000
_cell.length_b   1.000
_cell.length_c   1.000
_cell.angle_alpha   90.00
_cell.angle_beta   90.00
_cell.angle_gamma   90.00
#
_symmetry.space_group_name_H-M   'P 1'
#
loop_
_entity.id
_entity.type
_entity.pdbx_description
1 polymer ?
#
loop_
_entity_poly.entity_id
_entity_poly.type
_entity_poly.pdbx_seq_one_letter_code
_entity_poly.pdbx_strand_id
1 'polypeptide(L)'
;MEKQLANEGTFGIHKRKKLTPEQLEKAQKRIKRSGVVYLSSMPPYMKPTKLRQIMERFGDVGRIFLKPEDTKSHKSRVKSGGNKKRKFDEGWCEFKSKKAAKLAAETLNGNIIGGKKRGFYHDDILNVKYLRGFKWGDLTRALNREKEVRESKMEAELARERRMNKAFIENVETSKKFNNIRRQRSKKRQREGNVPSGAKRQE
;
A
#
# COMPACT_ATOMS: atom_id res chain seq x y z
N MET A 1 -22.99 -5.69 34.67
CA MET A 1 -22.47 -4.82 33.59
C MET A 1 -21.41 -5.53 32.79
N GLU A 2 -21.78 -6.57 32.05
CA GLU A 2 -20.86 -7.34 31.21
C GLU A 2 -21.66 -7.92 30.06
N LYS A 3 -21.97 -7.13 29.04
CA LYS A 3 -22.56 -7.60 27.76
C LYS A 3 -22.55 -6.47 26.71
N GLN A 4 -21.36 -5.98 26.32
CA GLN A 4 -21.25 -5.09 25.16
C GLN A 4 -19.81 -5.03 24.64
N LEU A 5 -19.21 -6.15 24.24
CA LEU A 5 -17.98 -6.16 23.47
C LEU A 5 -17.90 -7.49 22.66
N ALA A 6 -18.81 -7.66 21.73
CA ALA A 6 -18.73 -8.73 20.76
C ALA A 6 -19.54 -8.35 19.51
N ASN A 7 -19.06 -7.34 18.78
CA ASN A 7 -19.52 -7.13 17.41
C ASN A 7 -18.35 -6.63 16.55
N GLU A 8 -17.30 -7.43 16.50
CA GLU A 8 -16.28 -7.30 15.46
C GLU A 8 -16.83 -7.91 14.19
N GLY A 9 -17.09 -7.04 13.22
CA GLY A 9 -17.67 -7.34 11.93
C GLY A 9 -16.93 -8.45 11.21
N THR A 10 -17.54 -9.60 11.12
CA THR A 10 -17.26 -10.62 10.12
C THR A 10 -17.42 -9.99 8.75
N PHE A 11 -16.31 -9.57 8.14
CA PHE A 11 -16.26 -9.25 6.71
C PHE A 11 -16.76 -10.49 5.96
N GLY A 12 -18.02 -10.44 5.55
CA GLY A 12 -18.66 -11.51 4.80
C GLY A 12 -17.83 -11.83 3.57
N ILE A 13 -17.18 -12.99 3.59
CA ILE A 13 -16.56 -13.58 2.42
C ILE A 13 -17.70 -13.85 1.45
N HIS A 14 -17.97 -12.88 0.56
CA HIS A 14 -18.90 -13.10 -0.54
C HIS A 14 -18.40 -14.30 -1.33
N LYS A 15 -19.02 -15.48 -1.13
CA LYS A 15 -18.76 -16.68 -1.92
C LYS A 15 -18.90 -16.30 -3.40
N ARG A 16 -17.78 -16.21 -4.11
CA ARG A 16 -17.76 -15.89 -5.54
C ARG A 16 -18.55 -16.99 -6.24
N LYS A 17 -19.70 -16.63 -6.84
CA LYS A 17 -20.49 -17.57 -7.64
C LYS A 17 -19.62 -18.11 -8.76
N LYS A 18 -19.55 -19.44 -8.89
CA LYS A 18 -18.84 -20.08 -10.02
C LYS A 18 -19.54 -19.66 -11.32
N LEU A 19 -18.76 -19.19 -12.27
CA LEU A 19 -19.27 -18.81 -13.60
C LEU A 19 -19.63 -20.09 -14.38
N THR A 20 -20.74 -20.04 -15.10
CA THR A 20 -21.08 -21.10 -16.06
C THR A 20 -20.11 -21.07 -17.26
N PRO A 21 -19.91 -22.19 -17.96
CA PRO A 21 -19.02 -22.25 -19.15
C PRO A 21 -19.34 -21.15 -20.18
N GLU A 22 -20.64 -20.92 -20.45
CA GLU A 22 -21.08 -19.88 -21.39
C GLU A 22 -20.71 -18.45 -20.91
N GLN A 23 -20.86 -18.20 -19.59
CA GLN A 23 -20.47 -16.92 -19.01
C GLN A 23 -18.94 -16.71 -19.09
N LEU A 24 -18.17 -17.78 -18.94
CA LEU A 24 -16.73 -17.78 -19.09
C LEU A 24 -16.32 -17.41 -20.51
N GLU A 25 -16.92 -18.05 -21.52
CA GLU A 25 -16.63 -17.71 -22.93
C GLU A 25 -17.00 -16.26 -23.27
N LYS A 26 -18.16 -15.79 -22.82
CA LYS A 26 -18.59 -14.40 -22.99
C LYS A 26 -17.60 -13.44 -22.34
N ALA A 27 -17.10 -13.76 -21.14
CA ALA A 27 -16.10 -12.97 -20.45
C ALA A 27 -14.76 -12.96 -21.23
N GLN A 28 -14.29 -14.11 -21.72
CA GLN A 28 -13.07 -14.19 -22.54
C GLN A 28 -13.18 -13.39 -23.84
N LYS A 29 -14.32 -13.47 -24.53
CA LYS A 29 -14.60 -12.67 -25.74
C LYS A 29 -14.54 -11.17 -25.44
N ARG A 30 -15.11 -10.73 -24.30
CA ARG A 30 -15.02 -9.32 -23.86
C ARG A 30 -13.56 -8.90 -23.59
N ILE A 31 -12.78 -9.72 -22.89
CA ILE A 31 -11.37 -9.46 -22.60
C ILE A 31 -10.56 -9.40 -23.89
N LYS A 32 -10.80 -10.31 -24.86
CA LYS A 32 -10.12 -10.28 -26.16
C LYS A 32 -10.40 -8.98 -26.94
N ARG A 33 -11.65 -8.46 -26.85
CA ARG A 33 -12.06 -7.22 -27.54
C ARG A 33 -11.58 -5.95 -26.83
N SER A 34 -11.39 -5.97 -25.50
CA SER A 34 -10.98 -4.80 -24.74
C SER A 34 -9.57 -4.32 -25.09
N GLY A 35 -9.35 -3.01 -24.97
CA GLY A 35 -8.05 -2.36 -25.12
C GLY A 35 -7.75 -1.50 -23.91
N VAL A 36 -6.47 -1.41 -23.52
CA VAL A 36 -6.02 -0.59 -22.40
C VAL A 36 -5.16 0.55 -22.92
N VAL A 37 -5.39 1.74 -22.40
CA VAL A 37 -4.52 2.90 -22.59
C VAL A 37 -3.86 3.27 -21.28
N TYR A 38 -2.63 3.72 -21.39
CA TYR A 38 -1.81 4.21 -20.29
C TYR A 38 -1.68 5.73 -20.38
N LEU A 39 -1.83 6.38 -19.25
CA LEU A 39 -1.61 7.82 -19.08
C LEU A 39 -0.36 7.99 -18.24
N SER A 40 0.69 8.56 -18.81
CA SER A 40 1.98 8.75 -18.13
C SER A 40 1.98 9.94 -17.17
N SER A 41 1.07 10.88 -17.38
CA SER A 41 0.90 12.02 -16.49
C SER A 41 -0.57 12.38 -16.37
N MET A 42 -0.95 12.85 -15.19
CA MET A 42 -2.32 13.28 -14.90
C MET A 42 -2.33 14.75 -14.55
N PRO A 43 -3.27 15.54 -15.09
CA PRO A 43 -3.47 16.91 -14.66
C PRO A 43 -3.72 16.98 -13.15
N PRO A 44 -3.21 18.03 -12.48
CA PRO A 44 -3.34 18.16 -11.04
C PRO A 44 -4.79 18.09 -10.58
N TYR A 45 -5.06 17.27 -9.55
CA TYR A 45 -6.38 17.14 -8.91
C TYR A 45 -7.53 16.65 -9.80
N MET A 46 -7.24 16.10 -10.98
CA MET A 46 -8.25 15.50 -11.84
C MET A 46 -8.86 14.27 -11.15
N LYS A 47 -10.19 14.27 -11.02
CA LYS A 47 -10.93 13.15 -10.44
C LYS A 47 -11.12 12.03 -11.48
N PRO A 48 -11.19 10.74 -11.04
CA PRO A 48 -11.46 9.62 -11.94
C PRO A 48 -12.74 9.79 -12.76
N THR A 49 -13.77 10.40 -12.18
CA THR A 49 -15.04 10.72 -12.88
C THR A 49 -14.84 11.69 -14.04
N LYS A 50 -13.96 12.68 -13.87
CA LYS A 50 -13.66 13.64 -14.96
C LYS A 50 -12.87 12.97 -16.07
N LEU A 51 -11.88 12.17 -15.73
CA LEU A 51 -11.14 11.37 -16.72
C LEU A 51 -12.08 10.45 -17.49
N ARG A 52 -13.02 9.78 -16.81
CA ARG A 52 -14.03 8.94 -17.46
C ARG A 52 -14.83 9.72 -18.50
N GLN A 53 -15.33 10.89 -18.15
CA GLN A 53 -16.08 11.76 -19.07
C GLN A 53 -15.27 12.16 -20.31
N ILE A 54 -13.97 12.37 -20.15
CA ILE A 54 -13.08 12.70 -21.28
C ILE A 54 -12.90 11.48 -22.18
N MET A 55 -12.64 10.32 -21.60
CA MET A 55 -12.40 9.07 -22.33
C MET A 55 -13.68 8.55 -23.02
N GLU A 56 -14.86 8.73 -22.42
CA GLU A 56 -16.15 8.31 -22.97
C GLU A 56 -16.51 8.99 -24.30
N ARG A 57 -15.86 10.10 -24.65
CA ARG A 57 -16.00 10.73 -25.98
C ARG A 57 -15.54 9.83 -27.13
N PHE A 58 -14.61 8.90 -26.85
CA PHE A 58 -14.01 8.01 -27.84
C PHE A 58 -14.63 6.61 -27.85
N GLY A 59 -15.39 6.27 -26.83
CA GLY A 59 -16.11 5.01 -26.74
C GLY A 59 -16.32 4.53 -25.30
N ASP A 60 -16.98 3.40 -25.19
CA ASP A 60 -17.35 2.82 -23.88
C ASP A 60 -16.13 2.51 -23.04
N VAL A 61 -16.06 3.15 -21.87
CA VAL A 61 -15.04 2.95 -20.85
C VAL A 61 -15.46 1.86 -19.87
N GLY A 62 -14.59 0.90 -19.64
CA GLY A 62 -14.74 -0.13 -18.62
C GLY A 62 -14.20 0.33 -17.27
N ARG A 63 -13.02 -0.13 -16.94
CA ARG A 63 -12.35 0.14 -15.68
C ARG A 63 -11.33 1.26 -15.81
N ILE A 64 -11.14 2.02 -14.73
CA ILE A 64 -10.10 3.04 -14.62
C ILE A 64 -9.34 2.77 -13.34
N PHE A 65 -8.03 2.81 -13.39
CA PHE A 65 -7.14 2.79 -12.24
C PHE A 65 -6.20 3.99 -12.32
N LEU A 66 -6.13 4.76 -11.25
CA LEU A 66 -5.22 5.89 -11.12
C LEU A 66 -4.28 5.61 -9.95
N LYS A 67 -2.98 5.68 -10.20
CA LYS A 67 -1.94 5.55 -9.19
C LYS A 67 -1.82 6.87 -8.45
N PRO A 68 -2.09 6.90 -7.13
CA PRO A 68 -1.88 8.11 -6.35
C PRO A 68 -0.40 8.44 -6.25
N GLU A 69 -0.08 9.72 -6.08
CA GLU A 69 1.28 10.17 -5.76
C GLU A 69 1.80 9.47 -4.51
N ASP A 70 3.13 9.29 -4.42
CA ASP A 70 3.76 8.67 -3.26
C ASP A 70 3.48 9.48 -1.99
N THR A 71 3.30 8.77 -0.88
CA THR A 71 3.00 9.38 0.43
C THR A 71 4.09 10.34 0.91
N LYS A 72 5.35 10.09 0.56
CA LYS A 72 6.47 10.98 0.87
C LYS A 72 6.36 12.28 0.07
N SER A 73 6.12 12.17 -1.24
CA SER A 73 5.93 13.31 -2.14
C SER A 73 4.74 14.16 -1.73
N HIS A 74 3.59 13.51 -1.39
CA HIS A 74 2.42 14.20 -0.86
C HIS A 74 2.73 14.98 0.42
N LYS A 75 3.39 14.36 1.41
CA LYS A 75 3.75 15.01 2.68
C LYS A 75 4.71 16.18 2.45
N SER A 76 5.73 16.00 1.60
CA SER A 76 6.67 17.06 1.25
C SER A 76 5.97 18.26 0.60
N ARG A 77 5.10 18.00 -0.38
CA ARG A 77 4.31 19.04 -1.06
C ARG A 77 3.39 19.80 -0.10
N VAL A 78 2.71 19.10 0.80
CA VAL A 78 1.84 19.73 1.81
C VAL A 78 2.66 20.58 2.80
N LYS A 79 3.82 20.07 3.22
CA LYS A 79 4.74 20.82 4.11
C LYS A 79 5.26 22.08 3.46
N SER A 80 5.48 22.07 2.14
CA SER A 80 5.89 23.25 1.36
C SER A 80 4.75 24.21 1.02
N GLY A 81 3.59 24.11 1.70
CA GLY A 81 2.43 24.99 1.47
C GLY A 81 1.53 24.59 0.30
N GLY A 82 1.76 23.44 -0.32
CA GLY A 82 0.95 22.93 -1.42
C GLY A 82 -0.44 22.43 -0.99
N ASN A 83 -1.32 22.25 -1.98
CA ASN A 83 -2.69 21.80 -1.75
C ASN A 83 -2.75 20.38 -1.17
N LYS A 84 -3.59 20.17 -0.15
CA LYS A 84 -3.82 18.88 0.53
C LYS A 84 -4.62 17.85 -0.31
N LYS A 85 -5.20 18.24 -1.45
CA LYS A 85 -5.96 17.32 -2.30
C LYS A 85 -5.06 16.24 -2.90
N ARG A 86 -5.62 15.04 -3.10
CA ARG A 86 -4.91 13.93 -3.75
C ARG A 86 -4.58 14.27 -5.19
N LYS A 87 -3.35 13.98 -5.59
CA LYS A 87 -2.86 14.01 -6.96
C LYS A 87 -2.64 12.58 -7.43
N PHE A 88 -2.81 12.34 -8.71
CA PHE A 88 -2.50 11.07 -9.35
C PHE A 88 -1.34 11.30 -10.32
N ASP A 89 -0.40 10.36 -10.34
CA ASP A 89 0.77 10.47 -11.22
C ASP A 89 0.51 9.76 -12.55
N GLU A 90 0.01 8.53 -12.47
CA GLU A 90 -0.21 7.66 -13.62
C GLU A 90 -1.64 7.11 -13.65
N GLY A 91 -2.08 6.69 -14.84
CA GLY A 91 -3.41 6.10 -14.98
C GLY A 91 -3.50 5.03 -16.05
N TRP A 92 -4.44 4.11 -15.86
CA TRP A 92 -4.83 3.09 -16.85
C TRP A 92 -6.34 3.17 -17.05
N CYS A 93 -6.72 3.17 -18.32
CA CYS A 93 -8.12 3.17 -18.70
C CYS A 93 -8.40 2.01 -19.66
N GLU A 94 -9.36 1.17 -19.32
CA GLU A 94 -9.81 0.08 -20.16
C GLU A 94 -11.02 0.50 -20.98
N PHE A 95 -10.93 0.34 -22.29
CA PHE A 95 -12.05 0.47 -23.22
C PHE A 95 -12.63 -0.90 -23.54
N LYS A 96 -13.94 -0.98 -23.76
CA LYS A 96 -14.59 -2.23 -24.21
C LYS A 96 -14.16 -2.61 -25.64
N SER A 97 -13.64 -1.67 -26.44
CA SER A 97 -13.18 -1.87 -27.81
C SER A 97 -11.72 -1.43 -27.99
N LYS A 98 -10.91 -2.28 -28.66
CA LYS A 98 -9.54 -1.92 -29.07
C LYS A 98 -9.50 -0.74 -30.02
N LYS A 99 -10.51 -0.60 -30.90
CA LYS A 99 -10.59 0.50 -31.87
C LYS A 99 -10.72 1.83 -31.12
N ALA A 100 -11.64 1.90 -30.14
CA ALA A 100 -11.84 3.08 -29.30
C ALA A 100 -10.56 3.43 -28.51
N ALA A 101 -9.88 2.43 -27.95
CA ALA A 101 -8.63 2.63 -27.21
C ALA A 101 -7.51 3.23 -28.09
N LYS A 102 -7.36 2.74 -29.33
CA LYS A 102 -6.40 3.29 -30.28
C LYS A 102 -6.74 4.71 -30.67
N LEU A 103 -8.00 4.95 -31.04
CA LEU A 103 -8.49 6.29 -31.42
C LEU A 103 -8.25 7.29 -30.28
N ALA A 104 -8.59 6.92 -29.04
CA ALA A 104 -8.36 7.76 -27.87
C ALA A 104 -6.86 8.10 -27.69
N ALA A 105 -5.99 7.10 -27.86
CA ALA A 105 -4.56 7.33 -27.74
C ALA A 105 -4.02 8.22 -28.87
N GLU A 106 -4.42 8.01 -30.10
CA GLU A 106 -4.00 8.81 -31.25
C GLU A 106 -4.48 10.26 -31.16
N THR A 107 -5.72 10.46 -30.68
CA THR A 107 -6.32 11.80 -30.60
C THR A 107 -5.82 12.60 -29.41
N LEU A 108 -5.64 11.96 -28.24
CA LEU A 108 -5.30 12.69 -26.99
C LEU A 108 -3.79 12.80 -26.73
N ASN A 109 -2.98 11.96 -27.38
CA ASN A 109 -1.55 11.98 -27.10
C ASN A 109 -0.89 13.28 -27.60
N GLY A 110 -0.37 14.06 -26.65
CA GLY A 110 0.27 15.34 -26.91
C GLY A 110 -0.70 16.46 -27.31
N ASN A 111 -2.00 16.21 -27.29
CA ASN A 111 -3.03 17.20 -27.63
C ASN A 111 -3.74 17.72 -26.39
N ILE A 112 -4.31 18.91 -26.52
CA ILE A 112 -5.15 19.51 -25.47
C ILE A 112 -6.41 18.67 -25.24
N ILE A 113 -6.85 18.58 -23.98
CA ILE A 113 -8.07 17.85 -23.62
C ILE A 113 -9.31 18.43 -24.30
N GLY A 114 -9.33 19.73 -24.47
CA GLY A 114 -10.41 20.46 -25.12
C GLY A 114 -11.75 20.36 -24.37
N GLY A 115 -12.83 20.65 -25.08
CA GLY A 115 -14.20 20.67 -24.55
C GLY A 115 -14.71 22.07 -24.32
N LYS A 116 -15.41 22.35 -23.22
CA LYS A 116 -15.90 23.69 -22.92
C LYS A 116 -14.73 24.62 -22.61
N LYS A 117 -14.63 25.81 -23.33
CA LYS A 117 -13.55 26.80 -23.13
C LYS A 117 -13.33 27.22 -21.67
N ARG A 118 -14.37 27.25 -20.84
CA ARG A 118 -14.28 27.58 -19.41
C ARG A 118 -13.95 26.34 -18.52
N GLY A 119 -13.63 25.20 -19.11
CA GLY A 119 -13.28 23.97 -18.36
C GLY A 119 -11.91 24.11 -17.74
N PHE A 120 -11.77 23.76 -16.46
CA PHE A 120 -10.50 23.84 -15.72
C PHE A 120 -9.36 23.07 -16.38
N TYR A 121 -9.65 22.01 -17.12
CA TYR A 121 -8.68 21.15 -17.80
C TYR A 121 -8.70 21.32 -19.32
N HIS A 122 -9.25 22.42 -19.84
CA HIS A 122 -9.44 22.60 -21.29
C HIS A 122 -8.09 22.62 -22.03
N ASP A 123 -7.13 23.35 -21.49
CA ASP A 123 -5.81 23.59 -22.11
C ASP A 123 -4.74 22.62 -21.62
N ASP A 124 -5.10 21.70 -20.72
CA ASP A 124 -4.19 20.67 -20.24
C ASP A 124 -3.90 19.63 -21.34
N ILE A 125 -2.67 19.15 -21.37
CA ILE A 125 -2.22 18.13 -22.31
C ILE A 125 -2.19 16.77 -21.62
N LEU A 126 -2.71 15.73 -22.31
CA LEU A 126 -2.61 14.36 -21.87
C LEU A 126 -1.59 13.58 -22.71
N ASN A 127 -0.72 12.86 -22.06
CA ASN A 127 0.14 11.88 -22.70
C ASN A 127 -0.47 10.49 -22.55
N VAL A 128 -1.02 9.99 -23.65
CA VAL A 128 -1.80 8.74 -23.68
C VAL A 128 -1.19 7.75 -24.64
N LYS A 129 -0.90 6.52 -24.18
CA LYS A 129 -0.34 5.46 -25.00
C LYS A 129 -1.24 4.25 -25.03
N TYR A 130 -1.56 3.74 -26.22
CA TYR A 130 -2.23 2.44 -26.36
C TYR A 130 -1.25 1.30 -26.06
N LEU A 131 -1.62 0.41 -25.15
CA LEU A 131 -0.81 -0.74 -24.77
C LEU A 131 -1.21 -1.96 -25.63
N ARG A 132 -0.42 -2.24 -26.66
CA ARG A 132 -0.67 -3.39 -27.54
C ARG A 132 -0.46 -4.72 -26.77
N GLY A 133 -1.43 -5.64 -26.84
CA GLY A 133 -1.36 -6.95 -26.20
C GLY A 133 -1.65 -6.94 -24.69
N PHE A 134 -1.58 -5.80 -24.03
CA PHE A 134 -1.81 -5.66 -22.60
C PHE A 134 -3.31 -5.72 -22.25
N LYS A 135 -3.62 -6.39 -21.15
CA LYS A 135 -4.97 -6.56 -20.65
C LYS A 135 -5.08 -6.09 -19.19
N TRP A 136 -6.29 -5.79 -18.78
CA TRP A 136 -6.54 -5.39 -17.40
C TRP A 136 -6.08 -6.43 -16.36
N GLY A 137 -6.18 -7.71 -16.69
CA GLY A 137 -5.68 -8.80 -15.85
C GLY A 137 -4.17 -8.72 -15.59
N ASP A 138 -3.42 -8.22 -16.57
CA ASP A 138 -1.96 -8.06 -16.45
C ASP A 138 -1.61 -6.96 -15.45
N LEU A 139 -2.33 -5.82 -15.52
CA LEU A 139 -2.22 -4.75 -14.53
C LEU A 139 -2.52 -5.24 -13.12
N THR A 140 -3.64 -5.96 -12.96
CA THR A 140 -4.04 -6.49 -11.65
C THR A 140 -3.01 -7.46 -11.09
N ARG A 141 -2.44 -8.32 -11.93
CA ARG A 141 -1.37 -9.25 -11.54
C ARG A 141 -0.10 -8.50 -11.10
N ALA A 142 0.29 -7.47 -11.85
CA ALA A 142 1.45 -6.66 -11.49
C ALA A 142 1.26 -5.95 -10.13
N LEU A 143 0.10 -5.32 -9.92
CA LEU A 143 -0.23 -4.64 -8.67
C LEU A 143 -0.30 -5.60 -7.47
N ASN A 144 -0.86 -6.81 -7.66
CA ASN A 144 -0.91 -7.81 -6.60
C ASN A 144 0.50 -8.29 -6.25
N ARG A 145 1.34 -8.56 -7.26
CA ARG A 145 2.75 -8.94 -7.03
C ARG A 145 3.51 -7.88 -6.25
N GLU A 146 3.34 -6.59 -6.60
CA GLU A 146 3.97 -5.51 -5.84
C GLU A 146 3.50 -5.46 -4.38
N LYS A 147 2.21 -5.69 -4.14
CA LYS A 147 1.66 -5.78 -2.78
C LYS A 147 2.25 -6.95 -2.01
N GLU A 148 2.26 -8.15 -2.60
CA GLU A 148 2.81 -9.36 -1.99
C GLU A 148 4.30 -9.18 -1.62
N VAL A 149 5.09 -8.60 -2.53
CA VAL A 149 6.51 -8.30 -2.27
C VAL A 149 6.67 -7.28 -1.13
N ARG A 150 5.81 -6.26 -1.10
CA ARG A 150 5.84 -5.24 -0.02
C ARG A 150 5.44 -5.84 1.32
N GLU A 151 4.38 -6.63 1.36
CA GLU A 151 3.90 -7.33 2.55
C GLU A 151 4.95 -8.31 3.08
N SER A 152 5.55 -9.11 2.21
CA SER A 152 6.63 -10.04 2.54
C SER A 152 7.85 -9.33 3.14
N LYS A 153 8.28 -8.21 2.55
CA LYS A 153 9.38 -7.40 3.10
C LYS A 153 9.05 -6.86 4.49
N MET A 154 7.87 -6.30 4.66
CA MET A 154 7.42 -5.75 5.94
C MET A 154 7.32 -6.85 7.01
N GLU A 155 6.81 -8.02 6.66
CA GLU A 155 6.73 -9.17 7.56
C GLU A 155 8.13 -9.65 8.00
N ALA A 156 9.08 -9.72 7.05
CA ALA A 156 10.45 -10.07 7.35
C ALA A 156 11.14 -9.06 8.29
N GLU A 157 10.90 -7.76 8.08
CA GLU A 157 11.41 -6.70 8.95
C GLU A 157 10.80 -6.81 10.36
N LEU A 158 9.49 -6.97 10.47
CA LEU A 158 8.82 -7.16 11.76
C LEU A 158 9.30 -8.41 12.50
N ALA A 159 9.52 -9.52 11.78
CA ALA A 159 10.06 -10.74 12.37
C ALA A 159 11.49 -10.53 12.89
N ARG A 160 12.33 -9.80 12.15
CA ARG A 160 13.68 -9.43 12.57
C ARG A 160 13.66 -8.57 13.83
N GLU A 161 12.82 -7.52 13.85
CA GLU A 161 12.67 -6.65 15.01
C GLU A 161 12.18 -7.40 16.26
N ARG A 162 11.21 -8.29 16.09
CA ARG A 162 10.74 -9.14 17.20
C ARG A 162 11.84 -10.02 17.78
N ARG A 163 12.71 -10.62 16.92
CA ARG A 163 13.86 -11.42 17.37
C ARG A 163 14.88 -10.58 18.13
N MET A 164 15.19 -9.38 17.62
CA MET A 164 16.13 -8.45 18.27
C MET A 164 15.59 -7.99 19.63
N ASN A 165 14.32 -7.62 19.69
CA ASN A 165 13.68 -7.21 20.94
C ASN A 165 13.67 -8.34 21.98
N LYS A 166 13.36 -9.57 21.55
CA LYS A 166 13.41 -10.75 22.43
C LYS A 166 14.80 -10.95 22.99
N ALA A 167 15.82 -10.97 22.14
CA ALA A 167 17.22 -11.11 22.54
C ALA A 167 17.66 -9.98 23.50
N PHE A 168 17.22 -8.75 23.25
CA PHE A 168 17.51 -7.63 24.13
C PHE A 168 16.88 -7.82 25.52
N ILE A 169 15.61 -8.24 25.59
CA ILE A 169 14.92 -8.51 26.85
C ILE A 169 15.66 -9.63 27.64
N GLU A 170 16.01 -10.72 26.96
CA GLU A 170 16.76 -11.84 27.57
C GLU A 170 18.11 -11.37 28.12
N ASN A 171 18.83 -10.53 27.39
CA ASN A 171 20.10 -9.96 27.84
C ASN A 171 19.93 -9.05 29.06
N VAL A 172 18.87 -8.22 29.10
CA VAL A 172 18.57 -7.38 30.26
C VAL A 172 18.21 -8.22 31.48
N GLU A 173 17.44 -9.28 31.33
CA GLU A 173 17.08 -10.17 32.43
C GLU A 173 18.30 -10.93 32.97
N THR A 174 19.16 -11.42 32.08
CA THR A 174 20.41 -12.09 32.51
C THR A 174 21.32 -11.11 33.24
N SER A 175 21.49 -9.89 32.77
CA SER A 175 22.26 -8.84 33.43
C SER A 175 21.71 -8.53 34.83
N LYS A 176 20.38 -8.44 34.96
CA LYS A 176 19.74 -8.24 36.28
C LYS A 176 20.00 -9.41 37.23
N LYS A 177 19.93 -10.67 36.74
CA LYS A 177 20.25 -11.86 37.52
C LYS A 177 21.69 -11.82 38.01
N PHE A 178 22.65 -11.54 37.13
CA PHE A 178 24.07 -11.43 37.49
C PHE A 178 24.32 -10.33 38.53
N ASN A 179 23.73 -9.16 38.35
CA ASN A 179 23.85 -8.06 39.30
C ASN A 179 23.26 -8.40 40.67
N ASN A 180 22.14 -9.13 40.73
CA ASN A 180 21.56 -9.58 41.98
C ASN A 180 22.45 -10.61 42.69
N ILE A 181 23.02 -11.58 41.96
CA ILE A 181 23.97 -12.57 42.51
C ILE A 181 25.21 -11.83 43.04
N ARG A 182 25.77 -10.88 42.31
CA ARG A 182 26.91 -10.07 42.73
C ARG A 182 26.62 -9.29 44.02
N ARG A 183 25.45 -8.66 44.11
CA ARG A 183 25.02 -7.95 45.34
C ARG A 183 24.84 -8.90 46.51
N GLN A 184 24.29 -10.09 46.32
CA GLN A 184 24.15 -11.07 47.38
C GLN A 184 25.51 -11.56 47.87
N ARG A 185 26.44 -11.87 46.96
CA ARG A 185 27.81 -12.27 47.30
C ARG A 185 28.55 -11.19 48.06
N SER A 186 28.44 -9.92 47.68
CA SER A 186 29.07 -8.82 48.38
C SER A 186 28.51 -8.65 49.79
N LYS A 187 27.19 -8.74 49.96
CA LYS A 187 26.53 -8.70 51.30
C LYS A 187 26.95 -9.87 52.18
N LYS A 188 27.11 -11.06 51.62
CA LYS A 188 27.58 -12.23 52.39
C LYS A 188 29.04 -12.06 52.86
N ARG A 189 29.94 -11.59 51.99
CA ARG A 189 31.31 -11.26 52.37
C ARG A 189 31.41 -10.18 53.45
N GLN A 190 30.57 -9.16 53.42
CA GLN A 190 30.52 -8.11 54.46
C GLN A 190 30.03 -8.68 55.78
N ARG A 191 29.10 -9.64 55.78
CA ARG A 191 28.62 -10.30 57.01
C ARG A 191 29.66 -11.23 57.60
N GLU A 192 30.39 -11.98 56.80
CA GLU A 192 31.47 -12.90 57.19
C GLU A 192 32.73 -12.16 57.67
N GLY A 193 33.01 -10.95 57.12
CA GLY A 193 34.13 -10.11 57.56
C GLY A 193 33.85 -9.29 58.81
N ASN A 194 32.63 -9.27 59.31
CA ASN A 194 32.24 -8.52 60.52
C ASN A 194 31.93 -9.46 61.73
N VAL A 195 32.62 -10.62 61.80
CA VAL A 195 32.64 -11.46 63.02
C VAL A 195 33.59 -10.82 63.99
N PRO A 196 33.13 -10.31 65.15
CA PRO A 196 34.03 -9.72 66.15
C PRO A 196 34.95 -10.79 66.73
N SER A 197 36.24 -10.62 66.44
CA SER A 197 37.34 -11.36 67.10
C SER A 197 37.41 -10.92 68.57
N GLY A 198 36.65 -11.55 69.45
CA GLY A 198 36.56 -11.13 70.84
C GLY A 198 35.92 -12.16 71.77
N ALA A 199 36.55 -13.34 71.89
CA ALA A 199 36.36 -14.17 73.03
C ALA A 199 37.71 -14.70 73.48
N LYS A 200 38.50 -13.86 74.15
CA LYS A 200 39.56 -14.31 75.00
C LYS A 200 38.93 -15.13 76.13
N ARG A 201 39.18 -16.44 76.17
CA ARG A 201 39.03 -17.24 77.38
C ARG A 201 39.91 -16.63 78.42
N GLN A 202 39.37 -16.25 79.56
CA GLN A 202 40.03 -16.21 80.86
C GLN A 202 39.69 -17.47 81.62
N GLU A 203 40.68 -17.98 82.22
CA GLU A 203 40.79 -19.17 83.04
C GLU A 203 39.63 -19.47 83.97
#